data_ba92dd5edd0263fa7d5ee4c763a1e1ec
#
_entry.id   ba92dd5edd0263fa7d5ee4c763a1e1ec
#
_cell.length_a   1.000
_cell.length_b   1.000
_cell.length_c   1.000
_cell.angle_alpha   90.00
_cell.angle_beta   90.00
_cell.angle_gamma   90.00
#
_symmetry.space_group_name_H-M   'P 1'
#
loop_
_entity.id
_entity.type
_entity.pdbx_description
1 polymer ?
#
loop_
_entity_poly.entity_id
_entity_poly.type
_entity_poly.pdbx_seq_one_letter_code
_entity_poly.pdbx_strand_id
1 'polypeptide(L)'
;MLLSRQPNRHAEYLIINEKIKTMNKEEIIRRLGELNFPKDEYYVLSGASLVLRGIREKCSDIDLCISEELFDKVKDGLGMTPDKINTCNFYHLSDSLEIVVDKKSRFNMNKGDDFNLEDLKTILAFKESRNLPKDQQDIINIKNYLRK
;
A
#
# COMPACT_ATOMS: atom_id res chain seq x y z
N MET A 1 16.82 -13.87 -24.62
CA MET A 1 17.94 -13.78 -23.75
C MET A 1 18.27 -12.38 -23.31
N LEU A 2 18.67 -11.52 -24.19
CA LEU A 2 18.89 -10.13 -23.82
C LEU A 2 17.59 -9.47 -23.38
N LEU A 3 16.48 -9.88 -23.99
CA LEU A 3 15.19 -9.36 -23.61
C LEU A 3 14.83 -9.65 -22.17
N SER A 4 15.21 -10.83 -21.66
CA SER A 4 14.96 -11.15 -20.27
C SER A 4 15.81 -10.31 -19.32
N ARG A 5 16.93 -9.79 -19.78
CA ARG A 5 17.76 -8.91 -18.96
C ARG A 5 17.24 -7.50 -18.87
N GLN A 6 16.56 -7.03 -19.92
CA GLN A 6 16.01 -5.69 -19.92
C GLN A 6 15.03 -5.46 -18.75
N PRO A 7 14.04 -6.34 -18.53
CA PRO A 7 13.18 -6.19 -17.37
C PRO A 7 13.94 -6.23 -16.06
N ASN A 8 14.96 -7.10 -15.94
CA ASN A 8 15.72 -7.20 -14.71
C ASN A 8 16.51 -5.93 -14.43
N ARG A 9 17.12 -5.35 -15.44
CA ARG A 9 17.84 -4.09 -15.28
C ARG A 9 16.92 -2.95 -14.89
N HIS A 10 15.78 -2.90 -15.51
CA HIS A 10 14.79 -1.89 -15.19
C HIS A 10 14.31 -2.02 -13.74
N ALA A 11 14.05 -3.25 -13.31
CA ALA A 11 13.62 -3.51 -11.94
C ALA A 11 14.70 -3.09 -10.94
N GLU A 12 15.97 -3.39 -11.22
CA GLU A 12 17.05 -2.97 -10.34
C GLU A 12 17.15 -1.47 -10.22
N TYR A 13 17.02 -0.77 -11.33
CA TYR A 13 17.03 0.69 -11.34
C TYR A 13 15.91 1.26 -10.50
N LEU A 14 14.71 0.71 -10.64
CA LEU A 14 13.55 1.17 -9.85
C LEU A 14 13.75 0.92 -8.36
N ILE A 15 14.32 -0.22 -7.99
CA ILE A 15 14.58 -0.53 -6.60
C ILE A 15 15.55 0.47 -5.98
N ILE A 16 16.62 0.80 -6.70
CA ILE A 16 17.58 1.78 -6.22
C ILE A 16 16.92 3.14 -6.02
N ASN A 17 16.12 3.57 -6.97
CA ASN A 17 15.40 4.84 -6.86
C ASN A 17 14.40 4.83 -5.70
N GLU A 18 13.73 3.70 -5.48
CA GLU A 18 12.76 3.58 -4.40
C GLU A 18 13.39 3.73 -3.02
N LYS A 19 14.65 3.34 -2.86
CA LYS A 19 15.33 3.46 -1.56
C LYS A 19 15.57 4.89 -1.13
N ILE A 20 15.65 5.81 -2.08
CA ILE A 20 15.95 7.21 -1.80
C ILE A 20 14.81 8.15 -2.18
N LYS A 21 13.72 7.57 -2.69
CA LYS A 21 12.63 8.35 -3.27
C LYS A 21 11.31 8.05 -2.56
N THR A 22 10.67 9.09 -2.09
CA THR A 22 9.31 8.98 -1.59
C THR A 22 8.32 9.18 -2.75
N MET A 23 7.08 8.78 -2.52
CA MET A 23 6.03 8.85 -3.52
C MET A 23 4.98 9.87 -3.11
N ASN A 24 4.64 10.76 -4.03
CA ASN A 24 3.51 11.66 -3.85
C ASN A 24 2.24 10.99 -4.40
N LYS A 25 1.13 11.71 -4.40
CA LYS A 25 -0.15 11.17 -4.82
C LYS A 25 -0.13 10.66 -6.26
N GLU A 26 0.44 11.43 -7.18
CA GLU A 26 0.50 11.05 -8.59
C GLU A 26 1.31 9.77 -8.80
N GLU A 27 2.39 9.62 -8.06
CA GLU A 27 3.23 8.43 -8.15
C GLU A 27 2.49 7.19 -7.64
N ILE A 28 1.77 7.33 -6.54
CA ILE A 28 0.98 6.23 -5.99
C ILE A 28 -0.11 5.80 -6.97
N ILE A 29 -0.82 6.77 -7.54
CA ILE A 29 -1.86 6.48 -8.54
C ILE A 29 -1.28 5.74 -9.73
N ARG A 30 -0.11 6.18 -10.22
CA ARG A 30 0.54 5.52 -11.35
C ARG A 30 0.89 4.06 -11.02
N ARG A 31 1.43 3.82 -9.84
CA ARG A 31 1.81 2.46 -9.43
C ARG A 31 0.60 1.55 -9.25
N LEU A 32 -0.48 2.08 -8.69
CA LEU A 32 -1.72 1.31 -8.58
C LEU A 32 -2.29 0.99 -9.94
N GLY A 33 -2.18 1.93 -10.88
CA GLY A 33 -2.60 1.69 -12.27
C GLY A 33 -1.80 0.59 -12.95
N GLU A 34 -0.52 0.50 -12.66
CA GLU A 34 0.35 -0.56 -13.21
C GLU A 34 -0.03 -1.94 -12.67
N LEU A 35 -0.41 -2.02 -11.38
CA LEU A 35 -0.90 -3.27 -10.82
C LEU A 35 -2.23 -3.69 -11.45
N ASN A 36 -3.05 -2.73 -11.79
CA ASN A 36 -4.33 -2.93 -12.48
C ASN A 36 -5.24 -3.93 -11.76
N PHE A 37 -5.33 -3.83 -10.45
CA PHE A 37 -6.22 -4.66 -9.65
C PHE A 37 -7.66 -4.17 -9.77
N PRO A 38 -8.66 -5.07 -9.78
CA PRO A 38 -10.07 -4.64 -9.72
C PRO A 38 -10.32 -3.84 -8.44
N LYS A 39 -11.00 -2.71 -8.59
CA LYS A 39 -11.19 -1.74 -7.51
C LYS A 39 -11.80 -2.36 -6.24
N ASP A 40 -12.78 -3.22 -6.40
CA ASP A 40 -13.51 -3.78 -5.27
C ASP A 40 -12.83 -5.00 -4.63
N GLU A 41 -11.66 -5.40 -5.13
CA GLU A 41 -10.95 -6.54 -4.59
C GLU A 41 -9.71 -6.16 -3.79
N TYR A 42 -9.49 -4.87 -3.57
CA TYR A 42 -8.39 -4.42 -2.73
C TYR A 42 -8.70 -3.06 -2.14
N TYR A 43 -7.94 -2.68 -1.13
CA TYR A 43 -7.95 -1.32 -0.65
C TYR A 43 -6.55 -0.93 -0.16
N VAL A 44 -6.31 0.38 -0.11
CA VAL A 44 -5.00 0.95 0.20
C VAL A 44 -4.95 1.24 1.70
N LEU A 45 -3.87 0.79 2.34
CA LEU A 45 -3.70 0.88 3.78
C LEU A 45 -2.89 2.11 4.19
N SER A 46 -3.04 2.50 5.43
CA SER A 46 -2.16 3.40 6.19
C SER A 46 -1.61 4.60 5.40
N GLY A 47 -0.26 4.74 5.36
CA GLY A 47 0.39 5.95 4.82
C GLY A 47 -0.01 6.32 3.41
N ALA A 48 -0.03 5.36 2.49
CA ALA A 48 -0.43 5.64 1.11
C ALA A 48 -1.89 6.09 1.03
N SER A 49 -2.77 5.52 1.88
CA SER A 49 -4.17 5.95 1.91
C SER A 49 -4.30 7.38 2.41
N LEU A 50 -3.44 7.80 3.33
CA LEU A 50 -3.43 9.19 3.80
C LEU A 50 -2.96 10.14 2.70
N VAL A 51 -1.98 9.73 1.90
CA VAL A 51 -1.53 10.53 0.76
C VAL A 51 -2.65 10.68 -0.26
N LEU A 52 -3.36 9.60 -0.57
CA LEU A 52 -4.47 9.64 -1.52
C LEU A 52 -5.61 10.54 -1.04
N ARG A 53 -5.81 10.66 0.28
CA ARG A 53 -6.81 11.59 0.85
C ARG A 53 -6.33 13.04 0.91
N GLY A 54 -5.05 13.29 0.66
CA GLY A 54 -4.49 14.62 0.82
C GLY A 54 -4.17 14.99 2.27
N ILE A 55 -4.20 14.02 3.18
CA ILE A 55 -3.88 14.24 4.60
C ILE A 55 -2.37 14.27 4.80
N ARG A 56 -1.66 13.52 3.99
CA ARG A 56 -0.21 13.40 4.05
C ARG A 56 0.36 13.71 2.67
N GLU A 57 1.54 14.30 2.62
CA GLU A 57 2.10 14.75 1.35
C GLU A 57 2.73 13.62 0.55
N LYS A 58 3.45 12.72 1.22
CA LYS A 58 4.16 11.64 0.55
C LYS A 58 4.43 10.50 1.52
N CYS A 59 4.73 9.31 0.95
CA CYS A 59 5.09 8.13 1.73
C CYS A 59 6.18 7.35 1.00
N SER A 60 6.80 6.39 1.69
CA SER A 60 7.90 5.61 1.11
C SER A 60 7.44 4.26 0.57
N ASP A 61 6.30 3.77 0.99
CA ASP A 61 5.82 2.45 0.56
C ASP A 61 4.30 2.45 0.43
N ILE A 62 3.80 1.47 -0.33
CA ILE A 62 2.38 1.23 -0.52
C ILE A 62 2.07 -0.11 0.12
N ASP A 63 1.12 -0.10 1.06
CA ASP A 63 0.61 -1.31 1.68
C ASP A 63 -0.82 -1.53 1.20
N LEU A 64 -1.11 -2.74 0.71
CA LEU A 64 -2.42 -3.08 0.18
C LEU A 64 -3.00 -4.27 0.91
N CYS A 65 -4.32 -4.28 1.05
CA CYS A 65 -5.07 -5.45 1.47
C CYS A 65 -5.88 -5.95 0.29
N ILE A 66 -5.74 -7.23 -0.06
CA ILE A 66 -6.44 -7.80 -1.22
C ILE A 66 -7.34 -8.95 -0.78
N SER A 67 -8.35 -9.26 -1.59
CA SER A 67 -9.23 -10.39 -1.36
C SER A 67 -8.50 -11.72 -1.63
N GLU A 68 -9.05 -12.80 -1.09
CA GLU A 68 -8.53 -14.14 -1.39
C GLU A 68 -8.67 -14.47 -2.88
N GLU A 69 -9.75 -14.05 -3.49
CA GLU A 69 -9.97 -14.28 -4.92
C GLU A 69 -8.91 -13.58 -5.76
N LEU A 70 -8.58 -12.34 -5.43
CA LEU A 70 -7.53 -11.62 -6.15
C LEU A 70 -6.16 -12.27 -5.90
N PHE A 71 -5.90 -12.66 -4.66
CA PHE A 71 -4.66 -13.36 -4.32
C PHE A 71 -4.47 -14.60 -5.21
N ASP A 72 -5.50 -15.42 -5.35
CA ASP A 72 -5.40 -16.63 -6.16
C ASP A 72 -5.07 -16.32 -7.62
N LYS A 73 -5.53 -15.17 -8.12
CA LYS A 73 -5.28 -14.77 -9.50
C LYS A 73 -3.88 -14.20 -9.71
N VAL A 74 -3.32 -13.50 -8.72
CA VAL A 74 -2.09 -12.74 -8.93
C VAL A 74 -0.87 -13.33 -8.24
N LYS A 75 -1.05 -14.30 -7.35
CA LYS A 75 0.05 -14.80 -6.52
C LYS A 75 1.25 -15.29 -7.32
N ASP A 76 1.01 -16.02 -8.40
CA ASP A 76 2.10 -16.56 -9.21
C ASP A 76 2.82 -15.47 -9.97
N GLY A 77 2.08 -14.58 -10.60
CA GLY A 77 2.67 -13.49 -11.38
C GLY A 77 3.45 -12.49 -10.54
N LEU A 78 3.04 -12.30 -9.28
CA LEU A 78 3.72 -11.38 -8.38
C LEU A 78 4.74 -12.06 -7.46
N GLY A 79 4.87 -13.38 -7.55
CA GLY A 79 5.83 -14.09 -6.71
C GLY A 79 5.46 -14.08 -5.23
N MET A 80 4.17 -14.19 -4.91
CA MET A 80 3.70 -14.14 -3.52
C MET A 80 3.79 -15.54 -2.89
N THR A 81 5.01 -15.92 -2.58
CA THR A 81 5.30 -17.21 -1.96
C THR A 81 5.49 -17.06 -0.44
N PRO A 82 5.31 -18.16 0.34
CA PRO A 82 5.39 -18.06 1.80
C PRO A 82 6.69 -17.44 2.35
N ASP A 83 7.80 -17.61 1.64
CA ASP A 83 9.08 -17.04 2.07
C ASP A 83 9.11 -15.52 1.99
N LYS A 84 8.15 -14.91 1.32
CA LYS A 84 8.05 -13.44 1.23
C LYS A 84 7.29 -12.82 2.39
N ILE A 85 6.64 -13.63 3.23
CA ILE A 85 5.81 -13.11 4.33
C ILE A 85 6.72 -12.62 5.46
N ASN A 86 6.52 -11.36 5.87
CA ASN A 86 7.28 -10.77 6.98
C ASN A 86 6.59 -11.02 8.32
N THR A 87 7.17 -10.50 9.40
CA THR A 87 6.66 -10.70 10.76
C THR A 87 5.29 -10.08 10.98
N CYS A 88 4.89 -9.11 10.16
CA CYS A 88 3.58 -8.48 10.24
C CYS A 88 2.55 -9.17 9.34
N ASN A 89 2.88 -10.30 8.76
CA ASN A 89 1.99 -11.09 7.92
C ASN A 89 1.73 -10.49 6.54
N PHE A 90 2.60 -9.59 6.09
CA PHE A 90 2.54 -9.02 4.75
C PHE A 90 3.51 -9.74 3.83
N TYR A 91 3.11 -9.91 2.57
CA TYR A 91 4.02 -10.33 1.52
C TYR A 91 4.87 -9.12 1.13
N HIS A 92 6.16 -9.17 1.43
CA HIS A 92 7.10 -8.11 1.07
C HIS A 92 7.57 -8.34 -0.36
N LEU A 93 7.06 -7.56 -1.30
CA LEU A 93 7.36 -7.74 -2.72
C LEU A 93 8.49 -6.84 -3.20
N SER A 94 8.62 -5.66 -2.61
CA SER A 94 9.73 -4.74 -2.86
C SER A 94 9.83 -3.79 -1.67
N ASP A 95 10.82 -2.90 -1.69
CA ASP A 95 10.96 -1.91 -0.62
C ASP A 95 9.78 -0.93 -0.60
N SER A 96 9.01 -0.85 -1.68
CA SER A 96 7.90 0.09 -1.77
C SER A 96 6.53 -0.57 -1.88
N LEU A 97 6.43 -1.91 -1.82
CA LEU A 97 5.14 -2.58 -1.98
C LEU A 97 5.03 -3.80 -1.07
N GLU A 98 4.04 -3.77 -0.20
CA GLU A 98 3.67 -4.91 0.64
C GLU A 98 2.18 -5.18 0.51
N ILE A 99 1.80 -6.45 0.55
CA ILE A 99 0.40 -6.86 0.37
C ILE A 99 0.02 -7.89 1.43
N VAL A 100 -1.13 -7.66 2.07
CA VAL A 100 -1.74 -8.62 2.99
C VAL A 100 -3.04 -9.13 2.39
N VAL A 101 -3.36 -10.40 2.64
CA VAL A 101 -4.59 -11.03 2.14
C VAL A 101 -5.65 -11.01 3.25
N ASP A 102 -6.82 -10.51 2.94
CA ASP A 102 -7.95 -10.49 3.86
C ASP A 102 -8.66 -11.84 3.82
N LYS A 103 -8.26 -12.76 4.68
CA LYS A 103 -8.75 -14.13 4.68
C LYS A 103 -10.19 -14.26 5.15
N LYS A 104 -10.78 -13.19 5.69
CA LYS A 104 -12.14 -13.23 6.20
C LYS A 104 -13.10 -12.40 5.37
N SER A 105 -12.63 -11.89 4.25
CA SER A 105 -13.40 -11.03 3.34
C SER A 105 -14.07 -9.86 4.07
N ARG A 106 -13.36 -9.29 5.04
CA ARG A 106 -13.88 -8.18 5.84
C ARG A 106 -13.06 -6.93 5.55
N PHE A 107 -13.32 -6.35 4.43
CA PHE A 107 -12.62 -5.11 4.10
C PHE A 107 -13.03 -4.01 5.05
N ASN A 108 -12.08 -3.52 5.83
CA ASN A 108 -12.27 -2.41 6.76
C ASN A 108 -11.85 -1.13 6.04
N MET A 109 -12.74 -0.63 5.21
CA MET A 109 -12.38 0.43 4.28
C MET A 109 -13.48 1.47 4.13
N ASN A 110 -13.07 2.66 3.68
CA ASN A 110 -13.97 3.69 3.19
C ASN A 110 -13.97 3.62 1.67
N LYS A 111 -15.13 3.42 1.08
CA LYS A 111 -15.25 3.38 -0.38
C LYS A 111 -15.08 4.78 -0.96
N GLY A 112 -14.37 4.86 -2.06
CA GLY A 112 -14.20 6.11 -2.80
C GLY A 112 -14.51 5.90 -4.28
N ASP A 113 -14.50 7.00 -5.03
CA ASP A 113 -14.81 6.91 -6.46
C ASP A 113 -13.68 6.20 -7.24
N ASP A 114 -12.44 6.52 -6.94
CA ASP A 114 -11.29 5.95 -7.65
C ASP A 114 -10.62 4.84 -6.87
N PHE A 115 -10.55 4.96 -5.55
CA PHE A 115 -9.86 4.00 -4.70
C PHE A 115 -10.66 3.75 -3.43
N ASN A 116 -10.60 2.51 -2.96
CA ASN A 116 -11.07 2.17 -1.62
C ASN A 116 -9.87 2.30 -0.68
N LEU A 117 -10.06 2.95 0.44
CA LEU A 117 -8.99 3.30 1.37
C LEU A 117 -9.32 2.75 2.75
N GLU A 118 -8.31 2.39 3.50
CA GLU A 118 -8.50 1.90 4.86
C GLU A 118 -9.34 2.89 5.66
N ASP A 119 -10.23 2.37 6.51
CA ASP A 119 -11.08 3.22 7.34
C ASP A 119 -10.23 4.20 8.15
N LEU A 120 -10.54 5.49 8.03
CA LEU A 120 -9.68 6.53 8.60
C LEU A 120 -9.64 6.46 10.12
N LYS A 121 -10.77 6.15 10.75
CA LYS A 121 -10.82 6.04 12.21
C LYS A 121 -10.01 4.84 12.70
N THR A 122 -9.95 3.78 11.92
CA THR A 122 -9.12 2.61 12.22
C THR A 122 -7.64 2.97 12.16
N ILE A 123 -7.23 3.74 11.15
CA ILE A 123 -5.85 4.21 11.04
C ILE A 123 -5.50 5.05 12.26
N LEU A 124 -6.38 5.97 12.63
CA LEU A 124 -6.14 6.85 13.79
C LEU A 124 -5.98 6.03 15.08
N ALA A 125 -6.90 5.10 15.32
CA ALA A 125 -6.86 4.27 16.52
C ALA A 125 -5.57 3.46 16.59
N PHE A 126 -5.13 2.89 15.46
CA PHE A 126 -3.88 2.13 15.42
C PHE A 126 -2.68 3.01 15.75
N LYS A 127 -2.60 4.18 15.14
CA LYS A 127 -1.47 5.09 15.38
C LYS A 127 -1.46 5.60 16.81
N GLU A 128 -2.62 5.88 17.38
CA GLU A 128 -2.72 6.32 18.78
C GLU A 128 -2.32 5.20 19.76
N SER A 129 -2.70 3.97 19.46
CA SER A 129 -2.35 2.85 20.35
C SER A 129 -0.86 2.54 20.27
N ARG A 130 -0.26 2.62 19.09
CA ARG A 130 1.17 2.40 18.91
C ARG A 130 1.97 3.58 19.45
N ASN A 131 1.49 4.79 19.24
CA ASN A 131 2.01 6.04 19.79
C ASN A 131 3.51 6.25 19.62
N LEU A 132 4.03 5.94 18.42
CA LEU A 132 5.43 6.17 18.11
C LEU A 132 5.67 7.62 17.71
N PRO A 133 6.91 8.15 17.87
CA PRO A 133 7.20 9.52 17.44
C PRO A 133 6.85 9.77 15.97
N LYS A 134 7.08 8.78 15.11
CA LYS A 134 6.76 8.92 13.68
C LYS A 134 5.27 9.01 13.39
N ASP A 135 4.42 8.67 14.35
CA ASP A 135 2.97 8.71 14.15
C ASP A 135 2.34 10.04 14.50
N GLN A 136 3.06 10.90 15.24
CA GLN A 136 2.46 12.10 15.84
C GLN A 136 1.92 13.07 14.81
N GLN A 137 2.65 13.30 13.73
CA GLN A 137 2.18 14.23 12.70
C GLN A 137 0.94 13.71 12.00
N ASP A 138 0.91 12.42 11.70
CA ASP A 138 -0.27 11.81 11.08
C ASP A 138 -1.49 11.89 12.00
N ILE A 139 -1.30 11.64 13.30
CA ILE A 139 -2.38 11.73 14.27
C ILE A 139 -2.98 13.13 14.25
N ILE A 140 -2.16 14.16 14.31
CA ILE A 140 -2.62 15.55 14.26
C ILE A 140 -3.36 15.82 12.96
N ASN A 141 -2.79 15.41 11.85
CA ASN A 141 -3.38 15.68 10.53
C ASN A 141 -4.70 14.96 10.34
N ILE A 142 -4.80 13.72 10.80
CA ILE A 142 -6.06 12.96 10.72
C ILE A 142 -7.14 13.62 11.56
N LYS A 143 -6.81 14.00 12.79
CA LYS A 143 -7.79 14.68 13.66
C LYS A 143 -8.26 15.98 13.04
N ASN A 144 -7.38 16.75 12.45
CA ASN A 144 -7.76 17.98 11.78
C ASN A 144 -8.67 17.71 10.58
N TYR A 145 -8.37 16.68 9.81
CA TYR A 145 -9.19 16.28 8.68
C TYR A 145 -10.60 15.88 9.12
N LEU A 146 -10.71 15.12 10.21
CA LEU A 146 -12.00 14.66 10.72
C LEU A 146 -12.86 15.77 11.28
N ARG A 147 -12.27 16.91 11.64
CA ARG A 147 -13.02 18.07 12.16
C ARG A 147 -13.68 18.88 11.05
N LYS A 148 -13.31 18.67 9.82
CA LYS A 148 -13.90 19.40 8.69
C LYS A 148 -15.29 18.82 8.33
#